data_c62d2c5afab900c745f23366f50a0e5a
#
_entry.id   c62d2c5afab900c745f23366f50a0e5a
#
_cell.length_a   1.000
_cell.length_b   1.000
_cell.length_c   1.000
_cell.angle_alpha   90.00
_cell.angle_beta   90.00
_cell.angle_gamma   90.00
#
_symmetry.space_group_name_H-M   'P 1'
#
loop_
_entity.id
_entity.type
_entity.pdbx_description
1 polymer ?
#
loop_
_entity_poly.entity_id
_entity_poly.type
_entity_poly.pdbx_seq_one_letter_code
_entity_poly.pdbx_strand_id
1 'polypeptide(L)'
;RYQAASEEAYRRIFRLLDAERVPHLWRVWNYLAAINLDIHGLERYRQFNVGRQEAFLKCHRGATGNVPAACAIGLAGGPLSIAFMAGTTPAVPLENPRQVSAYNYPPDYGPRSPTFSRGALVYPEGQEILFISGTASIIGHETVSPGDVAGQCRESMANIDAVVVEANRLCRSGPFSLGELSYRVYVRQATDFRVIRETLAPLIGKANIVYVQADICR
;
A
#
# COMPACT_ATOMS: atom_id res chain seq x y z
N ARG A 1 11.18 6.09 18.61
CA ARG A 1 9.93 5.77 19.32
C ARG A 1 8.87 5.22 18.39
N TYR A 2 8.68 5.80 17.19
CA TYR A 2 7.77 5.24 16.19
C TYR A 2 8.26 3.87 15.67
N GLN A 3 9.55 3.69 15.49
CA GLN A 3 10.17 2.42 15.14
C GLN A 3 9.77 1.31 16.13
N ALA A 4 9.98 1.53 17.44
CA ALA A 4 9.62 0.52 18.44
C ALA A 4 8.11 0.23 18.50
N ALA A 5 7.27 1.26 18.29
CA ALA A 5 5.83 1.09 18.26
C ALA A 5 5.37 0.26 17.04
N SER A 6 5.93 0.52 15.86
CA SER A 6 5.60 -0.26 14.66
C SER A 6 6.14 -1.70 14.73
N GLU A 7 7.35 -1.91 15.26
CA GLU A 7 7.89 -3.25 15.49
C GLU A 7 6.97 -4.06 16.42
N GLU A 8 6.62 -3.50 17.57
CA GLU A 8 5.77 -4.21 18.54
C GLU A 8 4.37 -4.47 17.99
N ALA A 9 3.77 -3.50 17.27
CA ALA A 9 2.46 -3.68 16.65
C ALA A 9 2.46 -4.85 15.66
N TYR A 10 3.44 -4.92 14.76
CA TYR A 10 3.54 -6.02 13.80
C TYR A 10 3.88 -7.37 14.47
N ARG A 11 4.69 -7.38 15.50
CA ARG A 11 4.95 -8.60 16.28
C ARG A 11 3.69 -9.13 16.97
N ARG A 12 2.84 -8.25 17.49
CA ARG A 12 1.51 -8.64 18.03
C ARG A 12 0.62 -9.23 16.95
N ILE A 13 0.56 -8.59 15.76
CA ILE A 13 -0.18 -9.13 14.62
C ILE A 13 0.32 -10.54 14.29
N PHE A 14 1.62 -10.73 14.13
CA PHE A 14 2.15 -12.06 13.78
C PHE A 14 1.87 -13.12 14.84
N ARG A 15 1.98 -12.79 16.13
CA ARG A 15 1.59 -13.70 17.22
C ARG A 15 0.10 -14.07 17.15
N LEU A 16 -0.77 -13.10 16.86
CA LEU A 16 -2.20 -13.36 16.67
C LEU A 16 -2.43 -14.28 15.48
N LEU A 17 -1.83 -14.01 14.33
CA LEU A 17 -1.97 -14.84 13.13
C LEU A 17 -1.54 -16.29 13.37
N ASP A 18 -0.45 -16.50 14.13
CA ASP A 18 0.04 -17.83 14.49
C ASP A 18 -0.94 -18.55 15.45
N ALA A 19 -1.44 -17.82 16.45
CA ALA A 19 -2.42 -18.37 17.41
C ALA A 19 -3.73 -18.77 16.74
N GLU A 20 -4.22 -17.96 15.80
CA GLU A 20 -5.46 -18.20 15.04
C GLU A 20 -5.26 -19.13 13.85
N ARG A 21 -4.04 -19.60 13.57
CA ARG A 21 -3.68 -20.47 12.45
C ARG A 21 -4.05 -19.89 11.07
N VAL A 22 -3.93 -18.59 10.93
CA VAL A 22 -4.11 -17.83 9.66
C VAL A 22 -2.81 -17.10 9.31
N PRO A 23 -1.71 -17.81 9.00
CA PRO A 23 -0.36 -17.26 9.00
C PRO A 23 -0.07 -16.29 7.87
N HIS A 24 -0.92 -16.22 6.84
CA HIS A 24 -0.65 -15.45 5.63
C HIS A 24 -1.33 -14.09 5.67
N LEU A 25 -0.53 -13.05 5.82
CA LEU A 25 -0.97 -11.66 5.78
C LEU A 25 -1.18 -11.25 4.31
N TRP A 26 -2.42 -10.87 3.94
CA TRP A 26 -2.80 -10.58 2.56
C TRP A 26 -2.75 -9.09 2.25
N ARG A 27 -3.37 -8.27 3.12
CA ARG A 27 -3.51 -6.83 2.94
C ARG A 27 -3.38 -6.11 4.27
N VAL A 28 -2.67 -4.96 4.26
CA VAL A 28 -2.46 -4.13 5.46
C VAL A 28 -2.76 -2.67 5.16
N TRP A 29 -3.50 -2.03 6.05
CA TRP A 29 -3.73 -0.58 6.07
C TRP A 29 -3.07 0.00 7.32
N ASN A 30 -2.09 0.87 7.12
CA ASN A 30 -1.34 1.52 8.19
C ASN A 30 -1.74 2.99 8.29
N TYR A 31 -2.13 3.43 9.46
CA TYR A 31 -2.56 4.81 9.72
C TYR A 31 -1.64 5.43 10.77
N LEU A 32 -0.94 6.50 10.35
CA LEU A 32 0.10 7.16 11.14
C LEU A 32 -0.24 8.64 11.33
N ALA A 33 -0.31 9.11 12.56
CA ALA A 33 -0.44 10.55 12.80
C ALA A 33 0.80 11.30 12.32
N ALA A 34 0.59 12.39 11.59
CA ALA A 34 1.64 13.27 11.05
C ALA A 34 2.76 12.48 10.35
N ILE A 35 2.38 11.66 9.36
CA ILE A 35 3.24 10.67 8.68
C ILE A 35 4.54 11.27 8.13
N ASN A 36 4.50 12.52 7.67
CA ASN A 36 5.65 13.23 7.07
C ASN A 36 6.45 14.06 8.07
N LEU A 37 6.10 14.05 9.36
CA LEU A 37 6.81 14.82 10.38
C LEU A 37 8.19 14.21 10.63
N ASP A 38 9.23 15.02 10.50
CA ASP A 38 10.59 14.65 10.94
C ASP A 38 10.69 14.79 12.47
N ILE A 39 11.15 13.74 13.13
CA ILE A 39 11.41 13.72 14.55
C ILE A 39 12.76 13.03 14.79
N HIS A 40 13.67 13.73 15.44
CA HIS A 40 15.03 13.25 15.70
C HIS A 40 15.84 12.95 14.43
N GLY A 41 15.65 13.75 13.38
CA GLY A 41 16.36 13.59 12.11
C GLY A 41 15.88 12.45 11.21
N LEU A 42 14.70 11.89 11.49
CA LEU A 42 14.11 10.87 10.63
C LEU A 42 12.58 11.02 10.57
N GLU A 43 12.05 11.07 9.35
CA GLU A 43 10.60 11.12 9.09
C GLU A 43 9.87 9.94 9.75
N ARG A 44 8.68 10.19 10.30
CA ARG A 44 7.87 9.15 10.96
C ARG A 44 7.58 7.94 10.08
N TYR A 45 7.32 8.15 8.80
CA TYR A 45 7.13 7.05 7.85
C TYR A 45 8.39 6.18 7.72
N ARG A 46 9.57 6.81 7.68
CA ARG A 46 10.85 6.08 7.63
C ARG A 46 11.12 5.32 8.93
N GLN A 47 10.82 5.92 10.08
CA GLN A 47 10.90 5.22 11.39
C GLN A 47 9.93 4.02 11.43
N PHE A 48 8.71 4.19 10.92
CA PHE A 48 7.73 3.12 10.80
C PHE A 48 8.26 1.96 9.94
N ASN A 49 8.86 2.25 8.79
CA ASN A 49 9.42 1.23 7.90
C ASN A 49 10.54 0.43 8.56
N VAL A 50 11.41 1.08 9.35
CA VAL A 50 12.45 0.38 10.14
C VAL A 50 11.80 -0.63 11.08
N GLY A 51 10.86 -0.21 11.91
CA GLY A 51 10.22 -1.10 12.89
C GLY A 51 9.41 -2.21 12.23
N ARG A 52 8.68 -1.90 11.15
CA ARG A 52 7.93 -2.92 10.40
C ARG A 52 8.87 -3.99 9.84
N GLN A 53 9.93 -3.62 9.14
CA GLN A 53 10.87 -4.57 8.57
C GLN A 53 11.55 -5.43 9.65
N GLU A 54 11.96 -4.83 10.78
CA GLU A 54 12.51 -5.56 11.92
C GLU A 54 11.54 -6.63 12.46
N ALA A 55 10.25 -6.30 12.55
CA ALA A 55 9.23 -7.26 12.96
C ALA A 55 9.11 -8.44 11.98
N PHE A 56 9.08 -8.16 10.66
CA PHE A 56 9.06 -9.21 9.65
C PHE A 56 10.25 -10.16 9.77
N LEU A 57 11.46 -9.60 9.88
CA LEU A 57 12.70 -10.39 10.01
C LEU A 57 12.73 -11.20 11.31
N LYS A 58 12.43 -10.59 12.46
CA LYS A 58 12.44 -11.25 13.77
C LYS A 58 11.38 -12.34 13.92
N CYS A 59 10.27 -12.21 13.19
CA CYS A 59 9.20 -13.21 13.16
C CYS A 59 9.34 -14.20 11.98
N HIS A 60 10.47 -14.23 11.30
CA HIS A 60 10.78 -15.14 10.18
C HIS A 60 9.75 -15.10 9.04
N ARG A 61 9.17 -13.89 8.79
CA ARG A 61 8.17 -13.68 7.72
C ARG A 61 8.77 -13.28 6.37
N GLY A 62 10.10 -13.03 6.32
CA GLY A 62 10.75 -12.43 5.16
C GLY A 62 10.34 -10.97 4.97
N ALA A 63 11.20 -10.17 4.34
CA ALA A 63 10.94 -8.74 4.12
C ALA A 63 10.94 -8.36 2.62
N THR A 64 11.05 -9.35 1.75
CA THR A 64 11.11 -9.20 0.29
C THR A 64 10.32 -10.31 -0.40
N GLY A 65 9.91 -10.09 -1.64
CA GLY A 65 9.20 -11.07 -2.46
C GLY A 65 7.78 -11.32 -1.96
N ASN A 66 7.59 -12.33 -1.13
CA ASN A 66 6.27 -12.69 -0.59
C ASN A 66 5.88 -11.81 0.61
N VAL A 67 5.60 -10.55 0.35
CA VAL A 67 5.15 -9.56 1.32
C VAL A 67 3.72 -9.09 0.98
N PRO A 68 2.91 -8.66 1.96
CA PRO A 68 1.53 -8.30 1.73
C PRO A 68 1.38 -7.05 0.87
N ALA A 69 0.23 -6.90 0.21
CA ALA A 69 -0.18 -5.60 -0.30
C ALA A 69 -0.43 -4.64 0.87
N ALA A 70 -0.01 -3.37 0.76
CA ALA A 70 -0.17 -2.42 1.86
C ALA A 70 -0.36 -0.97 1.40
N CYS A 71 -0.85 -0.14 2.32
CA CYS A 71 -0.74 1.32 2.22
C CYS A 71 -0.32 1.92 3.57
N ALA A 72 0.20 3.14 3.54
CA ALA A 72 0.49 3.94 4.72
C ALA A 72 -0.08 5.34 4.52
N ILE A 73 -0.97 5.74 5.42
CA ILE A 73 -1.78 6.95 5.31
C ILE A 73 -1.56 7.81 6.55
N GLY A 74 -1.42 9.12 6.32
CA GLY A 74 -1.27 10.10 7.38
C GLY A 74 -2.61 10.55 7.95
N LEU A 75 -2.74 10.46 9.27
CA LEU A 75 -3.86 11.02 10.02
C LEU A 75 -3.48 12.38 10.62
N ALA A 76 -4.49 13.23 10.86
CA ALA A 76 -4.28 14.48 11.57
C ALA A 76 -3.82 14.27 13.02
N GLY A 77 -4.21 13.16 13.65
CA GLY A 77 -3.83 12.80 15.02
C GLY A 77 -4.19 11.37 15.36
N GLY A 78 -3.89 10.95 16.58
CA GLY A 78 -4.22 9.62 17.10
C GLY A 78 -3.02 8.66 17.17
N PRO A 79 -3.25 7.43 17.65
CA PRO A 79 -2.23 6.40 17.74
C PRO A 79 -1.91 5.79 16.36
N LEU A 80 -0.79 5.08 16.28
CA LEU A 80 -0.55 4.15 15.17
C LEU A 80 -1.67 3.10 15.17
N SER A 81 -2.40 3.03 14.06
CA SER A 81 -3.48 2.06 13.88
C SER A 81 -3.20 1.20 12.66
N ILE A 82 -3.39 -0.11 12.79
CA ILE A 82 -3.15 -1.07 11.72
C ILE A 82 -4.37 -1.96 11.59
N ALA A 83 -4.99 -1.94 10.40
CA ALA A 83 -5.99 -2.91 10.00
C ALA A 83 -5.37 -3.89 9.00
N PHE A 84 -5.82 -5.13 9.00
CA PHE A 84 -5.28 -6.14 8.10
C PHE A 84 -6.29 -7.22 7.74
N MET A 85 -6.00 -7.93 6.65
CA MET A 85 -6.66 -9.18 6.26
C MET A 85 -5.60 -10.27 6.15
N ALA A 86 -5.95 -11.46 6.60
CA ALA A 86 -5.09 -12.64 6.62
C ALA A 86 -5.90 -13.90 6.32
N GLY A 87 -5.23 -14.99 6.00
CA GLY A 87 -5.88 -16.26 5.72
C GLY A 87 -4.96 -17.46 5.86
N THR A 88 -5.51 -18.64 5.56
CA THR A 88 -4.82 -19.91 5.64
C THR A 88 -3.98 -20.24 4.41
N THR A 89 -4.26 -19.58 3.28
CA THR A 89 -3.53 -19.74 2.02
C THR A 89 -2.64 -18.54 1.74
N PRO A 90 -1.44 -18.73 1.18
CA PRO A 90 -0.58 -17.60 0.81
C PRO A 90 -1.22 -16.74 -0.28
N ALA A 91 -0.99 -15.44 -0.23
CA ALA A 91 -1.28 -14.54 -1.34
C ALA A 91 -0.25 -14.76 -2.47
N VAL A 92 -0.66 -14.48 -3.70
CA VAL A 92 0.27 -14.31 -4.82
C VAL A 92 0.64 -12.84 -4.90
N PRO A 93 1.88 -12.45 -4.57
CA PRO A 93 2.29 -11.06 -4.63
C PRO A 93 2.39 -10.60 -6.09
N LEU A 94 1.99 -9.38 -6.34
CA LEU A 94 2.06 -8.73 -7.65
C LEU A 94 3.02 -7.54 -7.58
N GLU A 95 3.85 -7.42 -8.60
CA GLU A 95 4.72 -6.25 -8.80
C GLU A 95 4.29 -5.46 -10.03
N ASN A 96 4.66 -4.19 -10.08
CA ASN A 96 4.37 -3.32 -11.21
C ASN A 96 5.62 -3.22 -12.10
N PRO A 97 5.57 -3.64 -13.37
CA PRO A 97 6.73 -3.59 -14.27
C PRO A 97 7.23 -2.15 -14.55
N ARG A 98 6.41 -1.14 -14.23
CA ARG A 98 6.77 0.28 -14.36
C ARG A 98 7.52 0.84 -13.15
N GLN A 99 7.60 0.06 -12.06
CA GLN A 99 8.14 0.52 -10.77
C GLN A 99 9.20 -0.45 -10.24
N VAL A 100 10.16 0.07 -9.51
CA VAL A 100 11.02 -0.74 -8.64
C VAL A 100 10.17 -1.29 -7.50
N SER A 101 10.34 -2.56 -7.15
CA SER A 101 9.69 -3.16 -5.97
C SER A 101 10.01 -2.33 -4.72
N ALA A 102 8.98 -2.05 -3.89
CA ALA A 102 9.14 -1.15 -2.76
C ALA A 102 10.25 -1.60 -1.80
N TYR A 103 10.39 -2.91 -1.59
CA TYR A 103 11.42 -3.51 -0.74
C TYR A 103 12.85 -3.45 -1.33
N ASN A 104 12.99 -2.95 -2.57
CA ASN A 104 14.27 -2.73 -3.26
C ASN A 104 14.57 -1.22 -3.45
N TYR A 105 13.83 -0.33 -2.81
CA TYR A 105 14.08 1.10 -2.91
C TYR A 105 15.47 1.47 -2.38
N PRO A 106 16.16 2.41 -3.04
CA PRO A 106 17.49 2.83 -2.64
C PRO A 106 17.52 3.48 -1.24
N PRO A 107 18.69 3.55 -0.60
CA PRO A 107 18.86 4.08 0.77
C PRO A 107 18.39 5.53 0.96
N ASP A 108 18.28 6.31 -0.12
CA ASP A 108 17.79 7.69 -0.11
C ASP A 108 16.36 7.80 0.46
N TYR A 109 15.60 6.72 0.37
CA TYR A 109 14.23 6.64 0.92
C TYR A 109 14.20 6.25 2.41
N GLY A 110 15.35 6.04 3.03
CA GLY A 110 15.48 5.77 4.47
C GLY A 110 16.37 4.57 4.78
N PRO A 111 16.64 4.32 6.06
CA PRO A 111 17.55 3.25 6.50
C PRO A 111 17.04 1.84 6.17
N ARG A 112 15.75 1.69 5.91
CA ARG A 112 15.08 0.45 5.53
C ARG A 112 14.02 0.70 4.48
N SER A 113 14.02 -0.11 3.43
CA SER A 113 13.02 -0.06 2.37
C SER A 113 11.64 -0.47 2.89
N PRO A 114 10.55 0.06 2.30
CA PRO A 114 9.20 -0.34 2.66
C PRO A 114 8.94 -1.83 2.38
N THR A 115 8.26 -2.53 3.28
CA THR A 115 7.96 -3.96 3.18
C THR A 115 6.54 -4.15 2.68
N PHE A 116 6.32 -4.13 1.36
CA PHE A 116 5.04 -4.42 0.70
C PHE A 116 5.22 -4.74 -0.79
N SER A 117 4.30 -5.54 -1.36
CA SER A 117 4.14 -5.75 -2.80
C SER A 117 3.19 -4.73 -3.41
N ARG A 118 3.20 -4.56 -4.74
CA ARG A 118 2.31 -3.61 -5.43
C ARG A 118 0.85 -4.05 -5.47
N GLY A 119 0.62 -5.34 -5.33
CA GLY A 119 -0.70 -5.94 -5.20
C GLY A 119 -0.60 -7.36 -4.65
N ALA A 120 -1.75 -7.98 -4.43
CA ALA A 120 -1.85 -9.36 -3.99
C ALA A 120 -3.12 -9.99 -4.55
N LEU A 121 -3.01 -11.16 -5.17
CA LEU A 121 -4.13 -12.03 -5.46
C LEU A 121 -4.30 -13.03 -4.32
N VAL A 122 -5.51 -13.18 -3.84
CA VAL A 122 -5.85 -14.13 -2.78
C VAL A 122 -7.07 -14.96 -3.18
N TYR A 123 -7.11 -16.17 -2.67
CA TYR A 123 -8.10 -17.18 -3.05
C TYR A 123 -8.80 -17.73 -1.80
N PRO A 124 -9.59 -16.92 -1.06
CA PRO A 124 -10.46 -17.46 -0.02
C PRO A 124 -11.51 -18.37 -0.67
N GLU A 125 -12.07 -19.29 0.12
CA GLU A 125 -12.99 -20.29 -0.41
C GLU A 125 -14.11 -19.66 -1.25
N GLY A 126 -14.24 -20.14 -2.51
CA GLY A 126 -15.24 -19.67 -3.46
C GLY A 126 -15.04 -18.25 -4.02
N GLN A 127 -13.92 -17.61 -3.74
CA GLN A 127 -13.65 -16.24 -4.17
C GLN A 127 -12.24 -16.07 -4.72
N GLU A 128 -12.07 -15.06 -5.57
CA GLU A 128 -10.78 -14.53 -5.97
C GLU A 128 -10.79 -13.01 -5.76
N ILE A 129 -9.84 -12.50 -5.00
CA ILE A 129 -9.80 -11.08 -4.62
C ILE A 129 -8.46 -10.49 -5.02
N LEU A 130 -8.50 -9.37 -5.74
CA LEU A 130 -7.33 -8.55 -6.05
C LEU A 130 -7.23 -7.39 -5.05
N PHE A 131 -6.17 -7.35 -4.27
CA PHE A 131 -5.79 -6.19 -3.48
C PHE A 131 -4.69 -5.40 -4.19
N ILE A 132 -4.91 -4.11 -4.41
CA ILE A 132 -3.90 -3.19 -4.93
C ILE A 132 -3.39 -2.31 -3.80
N SER A 133 -2.08 -2.21 -3.67
CA SER A 133 -1.41 -1.38 -2.67
C SER A 133 -1.65 0.11 -2.90
N GLY A 134 -1.33 0.92 -1.90
CA GLY A 134 -1.29 2.37 -2.06
C GLY A 134 -0.42 2.74 -3.27
N THR A 135 -1.05 3.35 -4.27
CA THR A 135 -0.44 3.65 -5.56
C THR A 135 -0.42 5.16 -5.77
N ALA A 136 0.69 5.68 -6.22
CA ALA A 136 0.92 7.09 -6.48
C ALA A 136 1.62 7.29 -7.83
N SER A 137 1.88 8.55 -8.16
CA SER A 137 2.56 8.98 -9.39
C SER A 137 4.06 8.69 -9.31
N ILE A 138 4.44 7.43 -9.50
CA ILE A 138 5.83 6.95 -9.41
C ILE A 138 6.18 6.10 -10.62
N ILE A 139 7.30 6.41 -11.26
CA ILE A 139 7.94 5.57 -12.28
C ILE A 139 9.32 5.15 -11.73
N GLY A 140 9.65 3.86 -11.85
CA GLY A 140 10.81 3.34 -11.13
C GLY A 140 10.63 3.49 -9.64
N HIS A 141 11.40 4.37 -9.03
CA HIS A 141 11.27 4.79 -7.63
C HIS A 141 11.02 6.30 -7.48
N GLU A 142 10.96 7.05 -8.57
CA GLU A 142 10.87 8.51 -8.57
C GLU A 142 9.43 9.01 -8.74
N THR A 143 9.09 10.08 -8.02
CA THR A 143 7.82 10.78 -8.19
C THR A 143 7.85 11.57 -9.49
N VAL A 144 6.83 11.41 -10.33
CA VAL A 144 6.64 12.17 -11.56
C VAL A 144 5.47 13.14 -11.46
N SER A 145 5.45 14.13 -12.36
CA SER A 145 4.42 15.20 -12.39
C SER A 145 4.30 15.99 -11.06
N PRO A 146 5.40 16.41 -10.42
CA PRO A 146 5.31 17.20 -9.19
C PRO A 146 4.59 18.52 -9.46
N GLY A 147 3.59 18.85 -8.62
CA GLY A 147 2.76 20.04 -8.77
C GLY A 147 1.62 19.92 -9.79
N ASP A 148 1.58 18.92 -10.66
CA ASP A 148 0.47 18.64 -11.58
C ASP A 148 -0.43 17.54 -11.00
N VAL A 149 -1.47 17.94 -10.28
CA VAL A 149 -2.42 17.01 -9.65
C VAL A 149 -3.12 16.11 -10.67
N ALA A 150 -3.52 16.65 -11.83
CA ALA A 150 -4.15 15.86 -12.87
C ALA A 150 -3.18 14.86 -13.50
N GLY A 151 -1.93 15.26 -13.74
CA GLY A 151 -0.85 14.37 -14.17
C GLY A 151 -0.58 13.25 -13.18
N GLN A 152 -0.53 13.58 -11.88
CA GLN A 152 -0.38 12.58 -10.82
C GLN A 152 -1.53 11.57 -10.78
N CYS A 153 -2.77 12.02 -10.99
CA CYS A 153 -3.92 11.12 -11.09
C CYS A 153 -3.77 10.16 -12.28
N ARG A 154 -3.46 10.68 -13.46
CA ARG A 154 -3.28 9.85 -14.66
C ARG A 154 -2.17 8.83 -14.49
N GLU A 155 -1.03 9.23 -13.94
CA GLU A 155 0.10 8.32 -13.70
C GLU A 155 -0.24 7.25 -12.65
N SER A 156 -0.93 7.64 -11.57
CA SER A 156 -1.41 6.68 -10.55
C SER A 156 -2.34 5.65 -11.17
N MET A 157 -3.25 6.06 -12.06
CA MET A 157 -4.14 5.13 -12.77
C MET A 157 -3.40 4.23 -13.75
N ALA A 158 -2.41 4.74 -14.47
CA ALA A 158 -1.55 3.93 -15.33
C ALA A 158 -0.77 2.86 -14.53
N ASN A 159 -0.35 3.20 -13.31
CA ASN A 159 0.29 2.25 -12.40
C ASN A 159 -0.70 1.20 -11.87
N ILE A 160 -1.94 1.59 -11.55
CA ILE A 160 -2.99 0.64 -11.16
C ILE A 160 -3.30 -0.31 -12.31
N ASP A 161 -3.47 0.21 -13.53
CA ASP A 161 -3.73 -0.58 -14.71
C ASP A 161 -2.63 -1.62 -14.98
N ALA A 162 -1.37 -1.23 -14.84
CA ALA A 162 -0.24 -2.15 -14.97
C ALA A 162 -0.31 -3.31 -13.95
N VAL A 163 -0.71 -3.05 -12.70
CA VAL A 163 -0.92 -4.10 -11.69
C VAL A 163 -2.13 -4.98 -12.04
N VAL A 164 -3.21 -4.40 -12.58
CA VAL A 164 -4.38 -5.16 -13.07
C VAL A 164 -3.99 -6.09 -14.22
N VAL A 165 -3.17 -5.60 -15.15
CA VAL A 165 -2.64 -6.44 -16.25
C VAL A 165 -1.83 -7.63 -15.71
N GLU A 166 -0.96 -7.40 -14.72
CA GLU A 166 -0.21 -8.51 -14.09
C GLU A 166 -1.14 -9.48 -13.34
N ALA A 167 -2.15 -8.96 -12.63
CA ALA A 167 -3.16 -9.80 -11.99
C ALA A 167 -3.89 -10.69 -13.00
N ASN A 168 -4.27 -10.13 -14.14
CA ASN A 168 -5.00 -10.84 -15.19
C ASN A 168 -4.20 -11.95 -15.88
N ARG A 169 -2.87 -11.94 -15.78
CA ARG A 169 -2.02 -13.08 -16.22
C ARG A 169 -2.13 -14.29 -15.30
N LEU A 170 -2.55 -14.07 -14.05
CA LEU A 170 -2.55 -15.06 -12.97
C LEU A 170 -3.96 -15.36 -12.44
N CYS A 171 -4.98 -14.57 -12.84
CA CYS A 171 -6.36 -14.76 -12.39
C CYS A 171 -6.95 -16.09 -12.87
N ARG A 172 -7.90 -16.63 -12.08
CA ARG A 172 -8.54 -17.92 -12.31
C ARG A 172 -10.02 -17.78 -12.68
N SER A 173 -10.68 -16.74 -12.17
CA SER A 173 -12.14 -16.56 -12.29
C SER A 173 -12.56 -15.63 -13.43
N GLY A 174 -11.63 -14.92 -14.06
CA GLY A 174 -11.88 -13.97 -15.13
C GLY A 174 -11.11 -12.65 -14.91
N PRO A 175 -10.94 -11.85 -15.96
CA PRO A 175 -10.12 -10.67 -15.88
C PRO A 175 -10.76 -9.58 -15.01
N PHE A 176 -9.93 -8.93 -14.20
CA PHE A 176 -10.27 -7.70 -13.51
C PHE A 176 -10.20 -6.51 -14.46
N SER A 177 -11.03 -5.50 -14.24
CA SER A 177 -10.99 -4.23 -14.97
C SER A 177 -11.00 -3.04 -14.02
N LEU A 178 -10.51 -1.88 -14.49
CA LEU A 178 -10.50 -0.65 -13.70
C LEU A 178 -11.90 -0.24 -13.23
N GLY A 179 -12.92 -0.49 -14.06
CA GLY A 179 -14.31 -0.15 -13.75
C GLY A 179 -14.98 -1.01 -12.67
N GLU A 180 -14.37 -2.13 -12.28
CA GLU A 180 -14.88 -3.07 -11.26
C GLU A 180 -14.16 -2.95 -9.92
N LEU A 181 -13.07 -2.19 -9.85
CA LEU A 181 -12.36 -1.96 -8.61
C LEU A 181 -13.15 -1.03 -7.67
N SER A 182 -12.94 -1.20 -6.38
CA SER A 182 -13.39 -0.25 -5.37
C SER A 182 -12.23 0.67 -4.98
N TYR A 183 -12.38 1.96 -5.21
CA TYR A 183 -11.33 2.95 -4.99
C TYR A 183 -11.51 3.69 -3.67
N ARG A 184 -10.40 3.87 -2.96
CA ARG A 184 -10.28 4.84 -1.90
C ARG A 184 -9.19 5.83 -2.26
N VAL A 185 -9.60 7.05 -2.58
CA VAL A 185 -8.70 8.12 -3.03
C VAL A 185 -8.37 9.03 -1.87
N TYR A 186 -7.08 9.12 -1.55
CA TYR A 186 -6.58 9.99 -0.50
C TYR A 186 -6.14 11.31 -1.10
N VAL A 187 -6.76 12.40 -0.66
CA VAL A 187 -6.55 13.76 -1.16
C VAL A 187 -5.85 14.56 -0.08
N ARG A 188 -4.64 15.03 -0.35
CA ARG A 188 -3.86 15.80 0.63
C ARG A 188 -4.45 17.20 0.84
N GLN A 189 -4.72 17.93 -0.24
CA GLN A 189 -5.28 19.28 -0.20
C GLN A 189 -6.75 19.26 -0.65
N ALA A 190 -7.64 19.74 0.20
CA ALA A 190 -9.08 19.78 -0.14
C ALA A 190 -9.37 20.56 -1.41
N THR A 191 -8.56 21.57 -1.74
CA THR A 191 -8.62 22.36 -2.97
C THR A 191 -8.45 21.55 -4.25
N ASP A 192 -7.74 20.42 -4.19
CA ASP A 192 -7.45 19.56 -5.33
C ASP A 192 -8.59 18.59 -5.64
N PHE A 193 -9.57 18.46 -4.75
CA PHE A 193 -10.66 17.49 -4.87
C PHE A 193 -11.39 17.56 -6.21
N ARG A 194 -11.69 18.77 -6.69
CA ARG A 194 -12.41 18.94 -7.96
C ARG A 194 -11.60 18.38 -9.13
N VAL A 195 -10.34 18.76 -9.24
CA VAL A 195 -9.43 18.31 -10.32
C VAL A 195 -9.26 16.79 -10.27
N ILE A 196 -9.07 16.23 -9.08
CA ILE A 196 -8.92 14.79 -8.89
C ILE A 196 -10.18 14.07 -9.37
N ARG A 197 -11.37 14.49 -8.93
CA ARG A 197 -12.64 13.88 -9.32
C ARG A 197 -12.87 13.94 -10.82
N GLU A 198 -12.67 15.11 -11.44
CA GLU A 198 -12.88 15.31 -12.88
C GLU A 198 -11.87 14.49 -13.71
N THR A 199 -10.64 14.31 -13.23
CA THR A 199 -9.61 13.50 -13.90
C THR A 199 -9.87 12.01 -13.78
N LEU A 200 -10.31 11.52 -12.61
CA LEU A 200 -10.51 10.09 -12.38
C LEU A 200 -11.81 9.57 -13.02
N ALA A 201 -12.87 10.36 -13.04
CA ALA A 201 -14.19 9.92 -13.50
C ALA A 201 -14.18 9.20 -14.88
N PRO A 202 -13.54 9.72 -15.94
CA PRO A 202 -13.49 9.04 -17.23
C PRO A 202 -12.62 7.75 -17.21
N LEU A 203 -11.69 7.63 -16.27
CA LEU A 203 -10.75 6.51 -16.21
C LEU A 203 -11.33 5.29 -15.47
N ILE A 204 -12.20 5.51 -14.49
CA ILE A 204 -12.78 4.47 -13.64
C ILE A 204 -14.25 4.17 -13.94
N GLY A 205 -14.91 5.00 -14.78
CA GLY A 205 -16.29 4.81 -15.17
C GLY A 205 -17.27 4.81 -13.99
N LYS A 206 -17.99 3.69 -13.80
CA LYS A 206 -18.99 3.51 -12.73
C LYS A 206 -18.44 2.83 -11.48
N ALA A 207 -17.12 2.69 -11.35
CA ALA A 207 -16.49 2.05 -10.20
C ALA A 207 -16.90 2.74 -8.87
N ASN A 208 -16.95 1.95 -7.81
CA ASN A 208 -17.19 2.50 -6.47
C ASN A 208 -15.98 3.32 -6.00
N ILE A 209 -16.20 4.55 -5.56
CA ILE A 209 -15.14 5.46 -5.16
C ILE A 209 -15.49 6.22 -3.88
N VAL A 210 -14.55 6.27 -2.95
CA VAL A 210 -14.61 7.09 -1.73
C VAL A 210 -13.40 8.01 -1.69
N TYR A 211 -13.63 9.30 -1.47
CA TYR A 211 -12.58 10.31 -1.29
C TYR A 211 -12.39 10.60 0.19
N VAL A 212 -11.15 10.64 0.64
CA VAL A 212 -10.78 10.91 2.02
C VAL A 212 -9.64 11.93 2.05
N GLN A 213 -9.81 13.01 2.81
CA GLN A 213 -8.70 13.93 3.05
C GLN A 213 -7.72 13.29 4.03
N ALA A 214 -6.46 13.16 3.61
CA ALA A 214 -5.40 12.60 4.44
C ALA A 214 -4.02 12.92 3.86
N ASP A 215 -3.00 12.94 4.71
CA ASP A 215 -1.63 12.91 4.24
C ASP A 215 -1.26 11.52 3.70
N ILE A 216 -0.31 11.50 2.78
CA ILE A 216 0.22 10.28 2.20
C ILE A 216 1.73 10.21 2.42
N CYS A 217 2.29 9.00 2.42
CA CYS A 217 3.73 8.78 2.44
C CYS A 217 4.41 9.41 1.20
N ARG A 218 5.71 9.56 1.27
CA ARG A 218 6.55 10.05 0.17
C ARG A 218 7.24 8.89 -0.53
#